data_293b75e1a6f7325705a323485943eb9d
#
_entry.id   293b75e1a6f7325705a323485943eb9d
#
_cell.length_a   1.000
_cell.length_b   1.000
_cell.length_c   1.000
_cell.angle_alpha   90.00
_cell.angle_beta   90.00
_cell.angle_gamma   90.00
#
_symmetry.space_group_name_H-M   'P 1'
#
loop_
_entity.id
_entity.type
_entity.pdbx_description
1 polymer ?
#
loop_
_entity_poly.entity_id
_entity_poly.type
_entity_poly.pdbx_seq_one_letter_code
_entity_poly.pdbx_strand_id
1 'polypeptide(L)'
;MALTQLQSDILRCLAKNRSETSYLAGGLMLNKNWKRRSDDIDIFHDTDEEVTGAADADLAALDAAGFKTHKDVIIYGCVDATVSNGNSSTIIQWFAETKRRFFPLVRDEEWGARLHLADLAVNKILAASGRSKARDIADLVAIAQHYCPLGPLVLAAAGKPPNFSPKRTIDEIRRHILGIPAEEFAAVKGLPVDWTAEFIREQALQLIEQAEKYIMAAPADLLGILTVDKQSIPIELVDGKRGNAILRKATDEPEVMPSPPEFNVVEWGSTRP
;
A
#
# COMPACT_ATOMS: atom_id res chain seq x y z
N MET A 1 16.72 -6.48 4.25
CA MET A 1 15.73 -5.45 4.55
C MET A 1 15.54 -4.57 3.32
N ALA A 2 14.30 -4.22 2.99
CA ALA A 2 14.01 -3.36 1.83
C ALA A 2 14.40 -1.89 2.04
N LEU A 3 14.55 -1.46 3.29
CA LEU A 3 14.94 -0.10 3.69
C LEU A 3 16.44 0.13 3.61
N THR A 4 16.82 1.31 3.13
CA THR A 4 18.18 1.80 3.29
C THR A 4 18.40 2.32 4.71
N GLN A 5 19.68 2.42 5.15
CA GLN A 5 19.98 3.02 6.46
C GLN A 5 19.45 4.46 6.55
N LEU A 6 19.61 5.27 5.49
CA LEU A 6 19.09 6.62 5.43
C LEU A 6 17.57 6.67 5.65
N GLN A 7 16.80 5.81 4.97
CA GLN A 7 15.34 5.74 5.15
C GLN A 7 14.96 5.36 6.58
N SER A 8 15.66 4.39 7.16
CA SER A 8 15.43 3.97 8.55
C SER A 8 15.69 5.12 9.55
N ASP A 9 16.78 5.86 9.36
CA ASP A 9 17.13 6.99 10.24
C ASP A 9 16.13 8.14 10.10
N ILE A 10 15.67 8.43 8.87
CA ILE A 10 14.60 9.42 8.61
C ILE A 10 13.31 9.00 9.32
N LEU A 11 12.85 7.76 9.13
CA LEU A 11 11.60 7.28 9.73
C LEU A 11 11.63 7.37 11.26
N ARG A 12 12.74 7.00 11.91
CA ARG A 12 12.90 7.17 13.37
C ARG A 12 12.85 8.62 13.80
N CYS A 13 13.49 9.52 13.05
CA CYS A 13 13.45 10.95 13.31
C CYS A 13 12.01 11.50 13.26
N LEU A 14 11.22 11.04 12.28
CA LEU A 14 9.86 11.51 12.03
C LEU A 14 8.78 10.77 12.82
N ALA A 15 9.11 9.71 13.55
CA ALA A 15 8.12 8.85 14.23
C ALA A 15 7.18 9.64 15.16
N LYS A 16 7.71 10.66 15.85
CA LYS A 16 6.94 11.50 16.77
C LYS A 16 5.89 12.39 16.10
N ASN A 17 6.08 12.67 14.80
CA ASN A 17 5.17 13.50 14.02
C ASN A 17 4.05 12.66 13.37
N ARG A 18 4.08 11.35 13.54
CA ARG A 18 3.03 10.45 13.02
C ARG A 18 1.86 10.40 13.99
N SER A 19 0.64 10.48 13.46
CA SER A 19 -0.60 10.60 14.22
C SER A 19 -1.74 9.79 13.58
N GLU A 20 -2.97 9.99 14.04
CA GLU A 20 -4.17 9.42 13.40
C GLU A 20 -4.47 10.03 12.03
N THR A 21 -3.96 11.24 11.76
CA THR A 21 -4.17 11.96 10.50
C THR A 21 -2.89 12.13 9.67
N SER A 22 -1.74 11.62 10.17
CA SER A 22 -0.45 11.65 9.48
C SER A 22 0.26 10.32 9.67
N TYR A 23 0.35 9.50 8.64
CA TYR A 23 0.77 8.11 8.77
C TYR A 23 1.56 7.60 7.55
N LEU A 24 2.38 6.59 7.78
CA LEU A 24 3.16 5.94 6.74
C LEU A 24 2.32 4.99 5.90
N ALA A 25 2.54 5.00 4.59
CA ALA A 25 1.85 4.16 3.63
C ALA A 25 2.78 3.74 2.47
N GLY A 26 2.19 3.51 1.30
CA GLY A 26 2.92 3.32 0.05
C GLY A 26 3.74 2.06 -0.09
N GLY A 27 4.63 2.10 -1.06
CA GLY A 27 5.44 0.96 -1.45
C GLY A 27 6.47 0.55 -0.41
N LEU A 28 7.02 1.50 0.34
CA LEU A 28 8.00 1.26 1.37
C LEU A 28 7.41 0.45 2.54
N MET A 29 6.23 0.86 3.02
CA MET A 29 5.53 0.15 4.10
C MET A 29 5.02 -1.23 3.66
N LEU A 30 4.49 -1.34 2.44
CA LEU A 30 4.07 -2.62 1.89
C LEU A 30 5.24 -3.60 1.84
N ASN A 31 6.42 -3.16 1.42
CA ASN A 31 7.59 -4.01 1.21
C ASN A 31 8.56 -4.07 2.39
N LYS A 32 8.20 -3.53 3.56
CA LYS A 32 9.02 -3.44 4.77
C LYS A 32 9.83 -4.72 5.06
N ASN A 33 9.19 -5.86 4.95
CA ASN A 33 9.76 -7.18 5.23
C ASN A 33 10.01 -8.01 3.96
N TRP A 34 9.93 -7.42 2.78
CA TRP A 34 10.20 -8.07 1.51
C TRP A 34 11.46 -7.52 0.83
N LYS A 35 11.79 -8.00 -0.37
CA LYS A 35 13.05 -7.67 -1.06
C LYS A 35 12.98 -6.39 -1.89
N ARG A 36 11.80 -6.06 -2.44
CA ARG A 36 11.66 -4.89 -3.30
C ARG A 36 11.94 -3.60 -2.53
N ARG A 37 12.79 -2.76 -3.09
CA ARG A 37 13.13 -1.46 -2.52
C ARG A 37 12.21 -0.37 -3.06
N SER A 38 11.79 0.54 -2.20
CA SER A 38 11.20 1.83 -2.59
C SER A 38 12.25 2.91 -2.51
N ASP A 39 12.26 3.82 -3.49
CA ASP A 39 13.17 4.98 -3.50
C ASP A 39 12.57 6.17 -2.73
N ASP A 40 11.29 6.09 -2.40
CA ASP A 40 10.44 7.11 -1.79
C ASP A 40 9.89 6.65 -0.43
N ILE A 41 9.65 7.62 0.45
CA ILE A 41 8.90 7.47 1.70
C ILE A 41 7.58 8.20 1.49
N ASP A 42 6.47 7.47 1.56
CA ASP A 42 5.12 8.02 1.39
C ASP A 42 4.49 8.31 2.77
N ILE A 43 4.13 9.56 3.02
CA ILE A 43 3.43 10.02 4.21
C ILE A 43 2.06 10.54 3.80
N PHE A 44 1.01 9.87 4.25
CA PHE A 44 -0.36 10.20 3.94
C PHE A 44 -0.97 11.10 5.02
N HIS A 45 -1.83 12.01 4.57
CA HIS A 45 -2.64 12.89 5.40
C HIS A 45 -4.11 12.71 5.04
N ASP A 46 -4.98 12.92 6.02
CA ASP A 46 -6.43 12.77 5.84
C ASP A 46 -7.05 13.97 5.08
N THR A 47 -6.38 15.13 5.06
CA THR A 47 -6.82 16.36 4.36
C THR A 47 -5.70 17.07 3.64
N ASP A 48 -6.04 17.79 2.56
CA ASP A 48 -5.08 18.60 1.79
C ASP A 48 -4.48 19.75 2.61
N GLU A 49 -5.27 20.34 3.53
CA GLU A 49 -4.88 21.46 4.37
C GLU A 49 -3.74 21.12 5.34
N GLU A 50 -3.67 19.87 5.78
CA GLU A 50 -2.66 19.40 6.74
C GLU A 50 -1.28 19.19 6.09
N VAL A 51 -1.22 18.91 4.80
CA VAL A 51 -0.02 18.43 4.09
C VAL A 51 1.15 19.39 4.21
N THR A 52 0.95 20.67 3.86
CA THR A 52 2.06 21.64 3.84
C THR A 52 2.64 21.88 5.22
N GLY A 53 1.77 22.07 6.24
CA GLY A 53 2.22 22.29 7.63
C GLY A 53 2.95 21.07 8.20
N ALA A 54 2.47 19.86 7.89
CA ALA A 54 3.10 18.63 8.33
C ALA A 54 4.47 18.40 7.65
N ALA A 55 4.58 18.69 6.35
CA ALA A 55 5.85 18.63 5.63
C ALA A 55 6.87 19.62 6.20
N ASP A 56 6.45 20.85 6.52
CA ASP A 56 7.32 21.85 7.14
C ASP A 56 7.83 21.43 8.52
N ALA A 57 6.98 20.85 9.34
CA ALA A 57 7.36 20.34 10.66
C ALA A 57 8.32 19.14 10.56
N ASP A 58 8.09 18.25 9.62
CA ASP A 58 8.96 17.09 9.35
C ASP A 58 10.34 17.54 8.84
N LEU A 59 10.39 18.48 7.88
CA LEU A 59 11.64 19.01 7.35
C LEU A 59 12.45 19.75 8.41
N ALA A 60 11.79 20.55 9.25
CA ALA A 60 12.45 21.21 10.39
C ALA A 60 13.04 20.20 11.37
N ALA A 61 12.36 19.08 11.65
CA ALA A 61 12.87 18.01 12.49
C ALA A 61 14.09 17.32 11.87
N LEU A 62 14.07 17.08 10.55
CA LEU A 62 15.19 16.49 9.81
C LEU A 62 16.40 17.41 9.77
N ASP A 63 16.21 18.71 9.50
CA ASP A 63 17.29 19.71 9.53
C ASP A 63 17.94 19.80 10.92
N ALA A 64 17.13 19.80 11.99
CA ALA A 64 17.61 19.77 13.36
C ALA A 64 18.40 18.50 13.69
N ALA A 65 18.09 17.38 13.05
CA ALA A 65 18.82 16.11 13.17
C ALA A 65 20.06 16.02 12.26
N GLY A 66 20.37 17.06 11.47
CA GLY A 66 21.57 17.16 10.64
C GLY A 66 21.42 16.61 9.22
N PHE A 67 20.22 16.26 8.79
CA PHE A 67 19.97 15.96 7.38
C PHE A 67 19.96 17.24 6.56
N LYS A 68 20.24 17.12 5.26
CA LYS A 68 20.05 18.20 4.28
C LYS A 68 18.73 17.97 3.57
N THR A 69 17.86 18.98 3.60
CA THR A 69 16.54 18.91 3.00
C THR A 69 16.42 19.90 1.84
N HIS A 70 15.66 19.55 0.81
CA HIS A 70 15.31 20.42 -0.30
C HIS A 70 13.89 20.11 -0.75
N LYS A 71 13.01 21.12 -0.75
CA LYS A 71 11.65 20.99 -1.29
C LYS A 71 11.71 21.04 -2.81
N ASP A 72 11.25 19.98 -3.47
CA ASP A 72 11.28 19.84 -4.93
C ASP A 72 9.94 20.26 -5.55
N VAL A 73 8.82 19.89 -4.92
CA VAL A 73 7.45 20.20 -5.36
C VAL A 73 6.64 20.71 -4.17
N ILE A 74 5.87 21.76 -4.42
CA ILE A 74 4.89 22.29 -3.48
C ILE A 74 3.65 22.65 -4.27
N ILE A 75 2.60 21.85 -4.11
CA ILE A 75 1.25 22.12 -4.62
C ILE A 75 0.22 21.84 -3.52
N TYR A 76 -0.99 22.34 -3.70
CA TYR A 76 -2.06 22.06 -2.75
C TYR A 76 -2.27 20.55 -2.59
N GLY A 77 -2.22 20.08 -1.36
CA GLY A 77 -2.37 18.65 -1.04
C GLY A 77 -1.18 17.75 -1.40
N CYS A 78 -0.03 18.30 -1.86
CA CYS A 78 1.16 17.49 -2.14
C CYS A 78 2.45 18.29 -1.96
N VAL A 79 3.41 17.70 -1.24
CA VAL A 79 4.78 18.21 -1.10
C VAL A 79 5.76 17.06 -1.32
N ASP A 80 6.74 17.26 -2.20
CA ASP A 80 7.88 16.36 -2.37
C ASP A 80 9.15 17.06 -1.91
N ALA A 81 10.01 16.32 -1.22
CA ALA A 81 11.34 16.82 -0.85
C ALA A 81 12.41 15.74 -0.96
N THR A 82 13.57 16.15 -1.40
CA THR A 82 14.80 15.35 -1.36
C THR A 82 15.46 15.53 0.00
N VAL A 83 15.76 14.41 0.66
CA VAL A 83 16.47 14.37 1.94
C VAL A 83 17.74 13.57 1.79
N SER A 84 18.87 14.11 2.31
CA SER A 84 20.18 13.46 2.21
C SER A 84 21.00 13.59 3.48
N ASN A 85 21.95 12.67 3.65
CA ASN A 85 22.99 12.73 4.69
C ASN A 85 24.39 12.99 4.13
N GLY A 86 24.48 13.48 2.88
CA GLY A 86 25.73 13.74 2.18
C GLY A 86 26.25 12.55 1.36
N ASN A 87 25.96 11.31 1.73
CA ASN A 87 26.40 10.10 1.03
C ASN A 87 25.31 9.45 0.18
N SER A 88 24.07 9.62 0.58
CA SER A 88 22.89 9.08 -0.08
C SER A 88 21.70 10.03 0.04
N SER A 89 20.72 9.86 -0.83
CA SER A 89 19.50 10.64 -0.83
C SER A 89 18.27 9.76 -1.02
N THR A 90 17.12 10.23 -0.56
CA THR A 90 15.80 9.65 -0.78
C THR A 90 14.78 10.76 -0.95
N ILE A 91 13.64 10.44 -1.54
CA ILE A 91 12.51 11.36 -1.67
C ILE A 91 11.53 11.06 -0.55
N ILE A 92 10.97 12.09 0.06
CA ILE A 92 9.80 12.01 0.91
C ILE A 92 8.67 12.71 0.20
N GLN A 93 7.51 12.05 0.18
CA GLN A 93 6.29 12.57 -0.42
C GLN A 93 5.21 12.67 0.66
N TRP A 94 4.70 13.85 0.89
CA TRP A 94 3.53 14.12 1.73
C TRP A 94 2.37 14.43 0.82
N PHE A 95 1.27 13.72 0.97
CA PHE A 95 0.07 13.99 0.19
C PHE A 95 -1.20 13.56 0.90
N ALA A 96 -2.29 14.23 0.57
CA ALA A 96 -3.60 13.85 1.06
C ALA A 96 -4.11 12.63 0.31
N GLU A 97 -4.67 11.72 1.07
CA GLU A 97 -5.35 10.52 0.55
C GLU A 97 -6.64 10.30 1.33
N THR A 98 -7.58 9.60 0.75
CA THR A 98 -8.81 9.27 1.47
C THR A 98 -8.52 8.58 2.79
N LYS A 99 -9.09 9.09 3.89
CA LYS A 99 -9.00 8.45 5.20
C LYS A 99 -9.80 7.15 5.31
N ARG A 100 -10.55 6.78 4.24
CA ARG A 100 -11.38 5.58 4.21
C ARG A 100 -10.53 4.31 4.25
N ARG A 101 -10.68 3.52 5.31
CA ARG A 101 -9.87 2.35 5.64
C ARG A 101 -10.75 1.18 6.09
N PHE A 102 -10.24 -0.04 6.00
CA PHE A 102 -10.88 -1.26 6.52
C PHE A 102 -10.45 -1.57 7.96
N PHE A 103 -9.26 -1.07 8.35
CA PHE A 103 -8.67 -1.26 9.67
C PHE A 103 -8.15 0.06 10.23
N PRO A 104 -8.07 0.19 11.56
CA PRO A 104 -7.41 1.32 12.19
C PRO A 104 -5.92 1.36 11.82
N LEU A 105 -5.28 2.50 12.02
CA LEU A 105 -3.84 2.62 11.87
C LEU A 105 -3.12 1.72 12.87
N VAL A 106 -2.05 1.10 12.42
CA VAL A 106 -1.15 0.31 13.26
C VAL A 106 -0.15 1.25 13.90
N ARG A 107 -0.02 1.17 15.24
CA ARG A 107 1.04 1.85 15.95
C ARG A 107 2.33 1.07 15.82
N ASP A 108 3.36 1.72 15.32
CA ASP A 108 4.70 1.19 15.18
C ASP A 108 5.62 1.96 16.14
N GLU A 109 6.31 1.23 17.03
CA GLU A 109 7.16 1.86 18.06
C GLU A 109 8.36 2.59 17.45
N GLU A 110 8.86 2.11 16.32
CA GLU A 110 10.04 2.64 15.66
C GLU A 110 9.70 3.79 14.70
N TRP A 111 8.56 3.72 14.01
CA TRP A 111 8.22 4.65 12.92
C TRP A 111 6.91 5.40 13.10
N GLY A 112 6.21 5.20 14.21
CA GLY A 112 4.96 5.88 14.54
C GLY A 112 3.73 5.18 13.99
N ALA A 113 2.84 5.89 13.27
CA ALA A 113 1.60 5.34 12.73
C ALA A 113 1.75 4.92 11.27
N ARG A 114 1.14 3.80 10.89
CA ARG A 114 1.12 3.28 9.51
C ARG A 114 -0.19 2.59 9.16
N LEU A 115 -0.46 2.44 7.87
CA LEU A 115 -1.59 1.65 7.41
C LEU A 115 -1.44 0.16 7.76
N HIS A 116 -2.58 -0.50 8.02
CA HIS A 116 -2.65 -1.95 8.13
C HIS A 116 -2.29 -2.61 6.78
N LEU A 117 -1.65 -3.80 6.82
CA LEU A 117 -1.17 -4.47 5.60
C LEU A 117 -2.30 -4.76 4.60
N ALA A 118 -3.51 -5.09 5.07
CA ALA A 118 -4.65 -5.29 4.21
C ALA A 118 -5.07 -4.00 3.47
N ASP A 119 -5.03 -2.84 4.14
CA ASP A 119 -5.29 -1.55 3.50
C ASP A 119 -4.20 -1.18 2.48
N LEU A 120 -2.92 -1.45 2.81
CA LEU A 120 -1.81 -1.28 1.85
C LEU A 120 -2.02 -2.14 0.60
N ALA A 121 -2.45 -3.39 0.77
CA ALA A 121 -2.72 -4.29 -0.35
C ALA A 121 -3.90 -3.82 -1.23
N VAL A 122 -5.00 -3.35 -0.61
CA VAL A 122 -6.13 -2.74 -1.36
C VAL A 122 -5.68 -1.48 -2.08
N ASN A 123 -4.91 -0.60 -1.43
CA ASN A 123 -4.37 0.60 -2.06
C ASN A 123 -3.45 0.26 -3.24
N LYS A 124 -2.76 -0.89 -3.21
CA LYS A 124 -1.96 -1.36 -4.34
C LYS A 124 -2.82 -1.79 -5.54
N ILE A 125 -3.99 -2.39 -5.32
CA ILE A 125 -4.97 -2.64 -6.41
C ILE A 125 -5.40 -1.31 -7.05
N LEU A 126 -5.73 -0.28 -6.23
CA LEU A 126 -6.10 1.04 -6.73
C LEU A 126 -4.97 1.70 -7.52
N ALA A 127 -3.74 1.65 -7.00
CA ALA A 127 -2.56 2.20 -7.69
C ALA A 127 -2.31 1.52 -9.04
N ALA A 128 -2.34 0.17 -9.07
CA ALA A 128 -2.12 -0.59 -10.29
C ALA A 128 -3.23 -0.39 -11.34
N SER A 129 -4.47 -0.08 -10.92
CA SER A 129 -5.57 0.27 -11.84
C SER A 129 -5.55 1.74 -12.28
N GLY A 130 -4.98 2.62 -11.46
CA GLY A 130 -4.98 4.06 -11.71
C GLY A 130 -3.78 4.58 -12.51
N ARG A 131 -2.67 3.83 -12.56
CA ARG A 131 -1.43 4.25 -13.21
C ARG A 131 -0.61 3.07 -13.74
N SER A 132 0.12 3.33 -14.84
CA SER A 132 0.98 2.34 -15.49
C SER A 132 2.40 2.40 -14.90
N LYS A 133 2.68 1.60 -13.87
CA LYS A 133 3.99 1.51 -13.22
C LYS A 133 4.37 0.05 -12.95
N ALA A 134 5.52 -0.38 -13.46
CA ALA A 134 6.03 -1.74 -13.31
C ALA A 134 6.13 -2.19 -11.83
N ARG A 135 6.51 -1.28 -10.93
CA ARG A 135 6.60 -1.55 -9.49
C ARG A 135 5.26 -1.94 -8.87
N ASP A 136 4.15 -1.35 -9.33
CA ASP A 136 2.83 -1.67 -8.81
C ASP A 136 2.39 -3.07 -9.25
N ILE A 137 2.70 -3.47 -10.48
CA ILE A 137 2.43 -4.83 -10.98
C ILE A 137 3.28 -5.88 -10.24
N ALA A 138 4.58 -5.61 -10.02
CA ALA A 138 5.44 -6.48 -9.23
C ALA A 138 4.92 -6.65 -7.79
N ASP A 139 4.43 -5.56 -7.17
CA ASP A 139 3.82 -5.60 -5.85
C ASP A 139 2.55 -6.48 -5.82
N LEU A 140 1.70 -6.48 -6.88
CA LEU A 140 0.54 -7.38 -6.96
C LEU A 140 0.96 -8.85 -7.00
N VAL A 141 2.00 -9.19 -7.77
CA VAL A 141 2.55 -10.56 -7.80
C VAL A 141 3.06 -10.96 -6.42
N ALA A 142 3.79 -10.07 -5.75
CA ALA A 142 4.30 -10.32 -4.41
C ALA A 142 3.18 -10.50 -3.37
N ILE A 143 2.15 -9.65 -3.40
CA ILE A 143 0.96 -9.78 -2.53
C ILE A 143 0.33 -11.16 -2.71
N ALA A 144 0.11 -11.58 -3.94
CA ALA A 144 -0.55 -12.85 -4.22
C ALA A 144 0.29 -14.06 -3.79
N GLN A 145 1.62 -14.00 -3.92
CA GLN A 145 2.51 -15.09 -3.55
C GLN A 145 2.75 -15.20 -2.03
N HIS A 146 2.73 -14.07 -1.32
CA HIS A 146 3.24 -14.05 0.06
C HIS A 146 2.22 -13.59 1.10
N TYR A 147 1.08 -13.04 0.70
CA TYR A 147 0.10 -12.51 1.64
C TYR A 147 -1.31 -13.04 1.41
N CYS A 148 -1.96 -12.70 0.29
CA CYS A 148 -3.37 -13.06 0.06
C CYS A 148 -3.74 -13.04 -1.41
N PRO A 149 -4.80 -13.76 -1.83
CA PRO A 149 -5.32 -13.70 -3.19
C PRO A 149 -5.81 -12.30 -3.56
N LEU A 150 -5.80 -11.94 -4.85
CA LEU A 150 -6.18 -10.62 -5.32
C LEU A 150 -7.70 -10.40 -5.40
N GLY A 151 -8.50 -11.46 -5.56
CA GLY A 151 -9.95 -11.36 -5.74
C GLY A 151 -10.66 -10.53 -4.64
N PRO A 152 -10.48 -10.84 -3.35
CA PRO A 152 -11.04 -10.06 -2.24
C PRO A 152 -10.59 -8.60 -2.23
N LEU A 153 -9.34 -8.34 -2.60
CA LEU A 153 -8.80 -6.98 -2.68
C LEU A 153 -9.45 -6.17 -3.80
N VAL A 154 -9.73 -6.79 -4.95
CA VAL A 154 -10.42 -6.15 -6.08
C VAL A 154 -11.86 -5.80 -5.71
N LEU A 155 -12.58 -6.70 -5.00
CA LEU A 155 -13.93 -6.39 -4.50
C LEU A 155 -13.90 -5.24 -3.48
N ALA A 156 -12.96 -5.29 -2.55
CA ALA A 156 -12.79 -4.27 -1.52
C ALA A 156 -12.43 -2.89 -2.10
N ALA A 157 -11.60 -2.83 -3.14
CA ALA A 157 -11.20 -1.59 -3.81
C ALA A 157 -12.40 -0.78 -4.32
N ALA A 158 -13.50 -1.41 -4.71
CA ALA A 158 -14.73 -0.72 -5.10
C ALA A 158 -15.39 0.08 -3.96
N GLY A 159 -15.04 -0.19 -2.69
CA GLY A 159 -15.51 0.55 -1.51
C GLY A 159 -14.68 1.80 -1.18
N LYS A 160 -13.59 2.06 -1.92
CA LYS A 160 -12.71 3.22 -1.75
C LYS A 160 -12.74 4.09 -3.01
N PRO A 161 -12.54 5.41 -2.90
CA PRO A 161 -12.38 6.26 -4.08
C PRO A 161 -11.26 5.73 -5.01
N PRO A 162 -11.42 5.83 -6.33
CA PRO A 162 -12.50 6.46 -7.08
C PRO A 162 -13.74 5.58 -7.31
N ASN A 163 -13.93 4.50 -6.56
CA ASN A 163 -15.09 3.61 -6.58
C ASN A 163 -15.32 2.94 -7.96
N PHE A 164 -14.23 2.53 -8.61
CA PHE A 164 -14.33 1.78 -9.86
C PHE A 164 -15.02 0.43 -9.62
N SER A 165 -15.79 -0.01 -10.60
CA SER A 165 -16.31 -1.37 -10.55
C SER A 165 -15.18 -2.39 -10.60
N PRO A 166 -15.32 -3.57 -9.96
CA PRO A 166 -14.30 -4.62 -9.99
C PRO A 166 -13.87 -4.99 -11.41
N LYS A 167 -14.82 -5.06 -12.35
CA LYS A 167 -14.53 -5.35 -13.76
C LYS A 167 -13.63 -4.27 -14.38
N ARG A 168 -13.95 -2.98 -14.16
CA ARG A 168 -13.09 -1.88 -14.64
C ARG A 168 -11.70 -1.95 -14.03
N THR A 169 -11.60 -2.21 -12.73
CA THR A 169 -10.30 -2.36 -12.03
C THR A 169 -9.46 -3.46 -12.69
N ILE A 170 -10.04 -4.63 -12.96
CA ILE A 170 -9.39 -5.75 -13.65
C ILE A 170 -8.92 -5.34 -15.06
N ASP A 171 -9.79 -4.70 -15.85
CA ASP A 171 -9.48 -4.32 -17.23
C ASP A 171 -8.35 -3.29 -17.30
N GLU A 172 -8.34 -2.29 -16.38
CA GLU A 172 -7.27 -1.30 -16.31
C GLU A 172 -5.93 -1.94 -15.90
N ILE A 173 -5.93 -2.81 -14.90
CA ILE A 173 -4.71 -3.53 -14.49
C ILE A 173 -4.18 -4.37 -15.65
N ARG A 174 -5.06 -5.12 -16.34
CA ARG A 174 -4.68 -5.93 -17.51
C ARG A 174 -4.07 -5.06 -18.61
N ARG A 175 -4.68 -3.92 -18.92
CA ARG A 175 -4.16 -2.97 -19.90
C ARG A 175 -2.78 -2.45 -19.51
N HIS A 176 -2.55 -2.13 -18.24
CA HIS A 176 -1.24 -1.69 -17.74
C HIS A 176 -0.19 -2.80 -17.82
N ILE A 177 -0.50 -4.04 -17.42
CA ILE A 177 0.41 -5.18 -17.52
C ILE A 177 0.93 -5.34 -18.96
N LEU A 178 0.03 -5.23 -19.96
CA LEU A 178 0.38 -5.39 -21.37
C LEU A 178 1.13 -4.18 -21.93
N GLY A 179 0.87 -2.98 -21.43
CA GLY A 179 1.43 -1.74 -21.95
C GLY A 179 2.77 -1.29 -21.38
N ILE A 180 3.17 -1.80 -20.18
CA ILE A 180 4.43 -1.40 -19.54
C ILE A 180 5.62 -2.01 -20.31
N PRO A 181 6.64 -1.23 -20.73
CA PRO A 181 7.85 -1.74 -21.37
C PRO A 181 8.65 -2.69 -20.46
N ALA A 182 9.40 -3.63 -21.06
CA ALA A 182 10.21 -4.61 -20.30
C ALA A 182 11.30 -3.94 -19.45
N GLU A 183 11.89 -2.87 -19.97
CA GLU A 183 12.92 -2.08 -19.29
C GLU A 183 12.43 -1.41 -18.02
N GLU A 184 11.14 -1.07 -17.89
CA GLU A 184 10.57 -0.55 -16.66
C GLU A 184 10.52 -1.61 -15.56
N PHE A 185 10.24 -2.88 -15.91
CA PHE A 185 10.32 -3.98 -14.95
C PHE A 185 11.76 -4.24 -14.52
N ALA A 186 12.71 -4.20 -15.45
CA ALA A 186 14.13 -4.37 -15.15
C ALA A 186 14.69 -3.26 -14.26
N ALA A 187 14.10 -2.06 -14.31
CA ALA A 187 14.48 -0.92 -13.46
C ALA A 187 13.94 -1.02 -12.01
N VAL A 188 13.02 -1.94 -11.72
CA VAL A 188 12.48 -2.11 -10.35
C VAL A 188 13.54 -2.72 -9.44
N LYS A 189 13.95 -1.99 -8.42
CA LYS A 189 15.04 -2.37 -7.51
C LYS A 189 14.64 -3.46 -6.51
N GLY A 190 15.56 -4.39 -6.29
CA GLY A 190 15.44 -5.40 -5.23
C GLY A 190 14.49 -6.55 -5.53
N LEU A 191 14.05 -6.72 -6.78
CA LEU A 191 13.33 -7.91 -7.19
C LEU A 191 14.24 -9.15 -7.15
N PRO A 192 13.69 -10.35 -6.92
CA PRO A 192 14.43 -11.60 -7.11
C PRO A 192 15.00 -11.70 -8.53
N VAL A 193 16.15 -12.34 -8.69
CA VAL A 193 16.85 -12.43 -9.99
C VAL A 193 16.03 -13.15 -11.06
N ASP A 194 15.17 -14.07 -10.65
CA ASP A 194 14.25 -14.84 -11.48
C ASP A 194 12.96 -14.07 -11.85
N TRP A 195 12.75 -12.89 -11.27
CA TRP A 195 11.60 -12.03 -11.60
C TRP A 195 11.88 -11.16 -12.83
N THR A 196 11.98 -11.82 -13.98
CA THR A 196 12.09 -11.10 -15.26
C THR A 196 10.80 -10.37 -15.62
N ALA A 197 10.85 -9.49 -16.62
CA ALA A 197 9.65 -8.81 -17.12
C ALA A 197 8.59 -9.81 -17.63
N GLU A 198 9.03 -10.86 -18.30
CA GLU A 198 8.18 -11.94 -18.83
C GLU A 198 7.52 -12.69 -17.67
N PHE A 199 8.29 -13.09 -16.66
CA PHE A 199 7.78 -13.76 -15.46
C PHE A 199 6.72 -12.91 -14.75
N ILE A 200 7.02 -11.63 -14.48
CA ILE A 200 6.08 -10.75 -13.78
C ILE A 200 4.79 -10.58 -14.58
N ARG A 201 4.87 -10.36 -15.91
CA ARG A 201 3.69 -10.24 -16.76
C ARG A 201 2.84 -11.52 -16.78
N GLU A 202 3.46 -12.66 -16.97
CA GLU A 202 2.77 -13.94 -16.99
C GLU A 202 2.06 -14.19 -15.66
N GLN A 203 2.78 -14.07 -14.55
CA GLN A 203 2.20 -14.23 -13.22
C GLN A 203 1.06 -13.24 -12.96
N ALA A 204 1.26 -11.96 -13.28
CA ALA A 204 0.24 -10.94 -13.07
C ALA A 204 -1.02 -11.21 -13.90
N LEU A 205 -0.89 -11.62 -15.18
CA LEU A 205 -2.04 -11.96 -16.02
C LEU A 205 -2.81 -13.17 -15.48
N GLN A 206 -2.11 -14.22 -15.02
CA GLN A 206 -2.72 -15.39 -14.40
C GLN A 206 -3.48 -15.02 -13.11
N LEU A 207 -2.88 -14.18 -12.25
CA LEU A 207 -3.49 -13.70 -11.01
C LEU A 207 -4.72 -12.83 -11.25
N ILE A 208 -4.69 -11.97 -12.27
CA ILE A 208 -5.82 -11.14 -12.67
C ILE A 208 -6.95 -11.99 -13.25
N GLU A 209 -6.64 -13.02 -14.00
CA GLU A 209 -7.65 -13.99 -14.49
C GLU A 209 -8.30 -14.75 -13.33
N GLN A 210 -7.53 -15.18 -12.33
CA GLN A 210 -8.07 -15.82 -11.11
C GLN A 210 -8.96 -14.86 -10.33
N ALA A 211 -8.52 -13.61 -10.13
CA ALA A 211 -9.32 -12.58 -9.49
C ALA A 211 -10.63 -12.31 -10.25
N GLU A 212 -10.60 -12.25 -11.59
CA GLU A 212 -11.79 -12.08 -12.42
C GLU A 212 -12.79 -13.23 -12.24
N LYS A 213 -12.32 -14.48 -12.24
CA LYS A 213 -13.17 -15.65 -11.96
C LYS A 213 -13.82 -15.57 -10.59
N TYR A 214 -13.05 -15.16 -9.58
CA TYR A 214 -13.57 -14.98 -8.22
C TYR A 214 -14.64 -13.89 -8.14
N ILE A 215 -14.39 -12.69 -8.68
CA ILE A 215 -15.36 -11.59 -8.63
C ILE A 215 -16.66 -11.90 -9.39
N MET A 216 -16.59 -12.70 -10.46
CA MET A 216 -17.77 -13.12 -11.22
C MET A 216 -18.64 -14.13 -10.45
N ALA A 217 -18.02 -14.94 -9.60
CA ALA A 217 -18.72 -15.93 -8.77
C ALA A 217 -19.14 -15.37 -7.40
N ALA A 218 -18.56 -14.26 -6.98
CA ALA A 218 -18.79 -13.68 -5.66
C ALA A 218 -20.22 -13.13 -5.50
N PRO A 219 -20.85 -13.27 -4.32
CA PRO A 219 -22.12 -12.63 -4.02
C PRO A 219 -22.06 -11.10 -4.19
N ALA A 220 -23.10 -10.51 -4.75
CA ALA A 220 -23.14 -9.08 -5.07
C ALA A 220 -23.02 -8.16 -3.84
N ASP A 221 -23.41 -8.63 -2.66
CA ASP A 221 -23.30 -7.90 -1.39
C ASP A 221 -21.86 -7.81 -0.84
N LEU A 222 -20.90 -8.47 -1.49
CA LEU A 222 -19.49 -8.31 -1.19
C LEU A 222 -18.83 -7.13 -1.93
N LEU A 223 -19.57 -6.44 -2.79
CA LEU A 223 -19.03 -5.25 -3.47
C LEU A 223 -18.64 -4.17 -2.45
N GLY A 224 -17.37 -3.75 -2.49
CA GLY A 224 -16.82 -2.78 -1.54
C GLY A 224 -16.51 -3.35 -0.14
N ILE A 225 -16.62 -4.67 0.03
CA ILE A 225 -16.36 -5.37 1.28
C ILE A 225 -15.04 -6.12 1.19
N LEU A 226 -14.21 -6.00 2.21
CA LEU A 226 -13.02 -6.83 2.41
C LEU A 226 -13.38 -8.04 3.26
N THR A 227 -13.23 -9.24 2.71
CA THR A 227 -13.40 -10.49 3.45
C THR A 227 -12.07 -10.91 4.05
N VAL A 228 -12.02 -11.13 5.37
CA VAL A 228 -10.81 -11.53 6.08
C VAL A 228 -11.06 -12.72 6.99
N ASP A 229 -10.02 -13.45 7.33
CA ASP A 229 -10.03 -14.48 8.36
C ASP A 229 -9.89 -13.90 9.79
N LYS A 230 -9.80 -14.77 10.79
CA LYS A 230 -9.57 -14.37 12.19
C LYS A 230 -8.21 -13.72 12.44
N GLN A 231 -7.26 -13.92 11.56
CA GLN A 231 -5.92 -13.29 11.58
C GLN A 231 -5.90 -11.94 10.87
N SER A 232 -7.05 -11.46 10.37
CA SER A 232 -7.17 -10.23 9.56
C SER A 232 -6.47 -10.30 8.19
N ILE A 233 -6.28 -11.50 7.67
CA ILE A 233 -5.73 -11.74 6.34
C ILE A 233 -6.89 -11.83 5.33
N PRO A 234 -6.82 -11.12 4.19
CA PRO A 234 -7.83 -11.23 3.14
C PRO A 234 -7.94 -12.67 2.59
N ILE A 235 -9.18 -13.16 2.48
CA ILE A 235 -9.47 -14.51 2.00
C ILE A 235 -10.58 -14.53 0.96
N GLU A 236 -10.54 -15.50 0.06
CA GLU A 236 -11.64 -15.84 -0.83
C GLU A 236 -12.69 -16.69 -0.11
N LEU A 237 -13.96 -16.45 -0.42
CA LEU A 237 -15.05 -17.30 0.07
C LEU A 237 -15.20 -18.52 -0.84
N VAL A 238 -15.17 -19.72 -0.26
CA VAL A 238 -15.40 -20.95 -1.02
C VAL A 238 -16.89 -21.11 -1.30
N ASP A 239 -17.26 -21.29 -2.57
CA ASP A 239 -18.66 -21.39 -3.05
C ASP A 239 -19.58 -20.26 -2.55
N GLY A 240 -19.03 -19.06 -2.35
CA GLY A 240 -19.77 -17.92 -1.81
C GLY A 240 -20.21 -18.07 -0.33
N LYS A 241 -19.78 -19.14 0.33
CA LYS A 241 -20.13 -19.39 1.73
C LYS A 241 -19.25 -18.57 2.65
N ARG A 242 -19.87 -17.78 3.53
CA ARG A 242 -19.14 -16.89 4.45
C ARG A 242 -18.32 -17.64 5.50
N GLY A 243 -18.79 -18.84 5.94
CA GLY A 243 -18.10 -19.63 6.96
C GLY A 243 -17.74 -18.78 8.19
N ASN A 244 -16.45 -18.77 8.53
CA ASN A 244 -15.88 -17.95 9.62
C ASN A 244 -15.27 -16.64 9.12
N ALA A 245 -15.54 -16.22 7.86
CA ALA A 245 -15.02 -14.97 7.33
C ALA A 245 -15.65 -13.76 8.03
N ILE A 246 -14.82 -12.76 8.29
CA ILE A 246 -15.22 -11.48 8.85
C ILE A 246 -15.33 -10.51 7.68
N LEU A 247 -16.45 -9.77 7.63
CA LEU A 247 -16.70 -8.79 6.58
C LEU A 247 -16.35 -7.40 7.10
N ARG A 248 -15.45 -6.69 6.39
CA ARG A 248 -15.01 -5.35 6.73
C ARG A 248 -15.45 -4.38 5.64
N LYS A 249 -16.17 -3.32 6.03
CA LYS A 249 -16.51 -2.21 5.15
C LYS A 249 -15.50 -1.09 5.36
N ALA A 250 -15.04 -0.47 4.26
CA ALA A 250 -14.20 0.71 4.39
C ALA A 250 -15.00 1.87 5.00
N THR A 251 -14.45 2.54 5.99
CA THR A 251 -15.05 3.67 6.67
C THR A 251 -14.02 4.78 6.91
N ASP A 252 -14.48 6.00 7.06
CA ASP A 252 -13.75 7.18 7.49
C ASP A 252 -14.06 7.56 8.94
N GLU A 253 -14.87 6.76 9.64
CA GLU A 253 -15.29 6.92 11.02
C GLU A 253 -14.47 5.97 11.92
N PRO A 254 -13.46 6.47 12.66
CA PRO A 254 -12.60 5.62 13.50
C PRO A 254 -13.35 4.80 14.56
N GLU A 255 -14.44 5.34 15.09
CA GLU A 255 -15.26 4.73 16.15
C GLU A 255 -16.00 3.46 15.71
N VAL A 256 -16.21 3.25 14.40
CA VAL A 256 -16.81 2.00 13.88
C VAL A 256 -15.78 1.01 13.34
N MET A 257 -14.49 1.37 13.41
CA MET A 257 -13.41 0.45 13.05
C MET A 257 -13.20 -0.59 14.15
N PRO A 258 -12.68 -1.79 13.79
CA PRO A 258 -12.40 -2.81 14.80
C PRO A 258 -11.36 -2.33 15.81
N SER A 259 -11.55 -2.68 17.09
CA SER A 259 -10.57 -2.44 18.16
C SER A 259 -9.76 -3.70 18.46
N PRO A 260 -8.53 -3.64 18.97
CA PRO A 260 -7.86 -4.82 19.50
C PRO A 260 -8.70 -5.42 20.67
N PRO A 261 -8.90 -6.76 20.76
CA PRO A 261 -8.29 -7.82 19.94
C PRO A 261 -9.08 -8.22 18.68
N GLU A 262 -10.01 -7.41 18.19
CA GLU A 262 -10.88 -7.73 17.05
C GLU A 262 -10.15 -7.81 15.71
N PHE A 263 -8.91 -7.33 15.67
CA PHE A 263 -8.04 -7.47 14.51
C PHE A 263 -6.60 -7.79 14.93
N ASN A 264 -5.85 -8.39 14.00
CA ASN A 264 -4.45 -8.71 14.18
C ASN A 264 -3.59 -7.89 13.24
N VAL A 265 -2.44 -7.44 13.74
CA VAL A 265 -1.39 -6.84 12.92
C VAL A 265 -0.57 -7.96 12.30
N VAL A 266 -0.70 -8.11 10.99
CA VAL A 266 0.01 -9.12 10.22
C VAL A 266 1.16 -8.48 9.47
N GLU A 267 2.32 -9.11 9.55
CA GLU A 267 3.52 -8.71 8.79
C GLU A 267 3.81 -9.74 7.69
N TRP A 268 4.44 -9.30 6.59
CA TRP A 268 4.87 -10.19 5.53
C TRP A 268 5.80 -11.29 6.05
N GLY A 269 5.56 -12.51 5.62
CA GLY A 269 6.40 -13.66 5.97
C GLY A 269 6.13 -14.28 7.35
N SER A 270 5.19 -13.71 8.12
CA SER A 270 4.78 -14.29 9.41
C SER A 270 3.71 -15.39 9.29
N THR A 271 3.11 -15.58 8.10
CA THR A 271 1.84 -16.29 7.95
C THR A 271 1.85 -17.55 7.09
N ARG A 272 2.97 -17.94 6.49
CA ARG A 272 3.08 -19.25 5.81
C ARG A 272 4.34 -19.97 6.25
N PRO A 273 4.20 -21.19 6.82
CA PRO A 273 5.33 -22.07 7.05
C PRO A 273 5.97 -22.50 5.73
#